data_9350eff1bc2b44014bcbe6835bf5b345
#
_entry.id   9350eff1bc2b44014bcbe6835bf5b345
#
_cell.length_a   1.000
_cell.length_b   1.000
_cell.length_c   1.000
_cell.angle_alpha   90.00
_cell.angle_beta   90.00
_cell.angle_gamma   90.00
#
_symmetry.space_group_name_H-M   'P 1'
#
loop_
_entity.id
_entity.type
_entity.pdbx_description
1 polymer ?
#
loop_
_entity_poly.entity_id
_entity_poly.type
_entity_poly.pdbx_seq_one_letter_code
_entity_poly.pdbx_strand_id
1 'polypeptide(L)'
;MRYSAGENHILDPLKEADAIEIVEMFRGDPDSVHRAMPWLNRNESIGPQIASFIVDVSSGPNASNYHHWVIREKYGFAALGIIGFDVVRFRTPQQQKTCRGIHWNLGYWVAPEERGRGVATMSIDAMISVAKQCEVDVVELMANPHNEGGIRTILSAIDRHGGIPSEIERWVTTDDGHDVLYVSHWILTRGEK
;
A
#
# COMPACT_ATOMS: atom_id res chain seq x y z
N MET A 1 1.66 -9.93 -12.75
CA MET A 1 2.22 -11.24 -12.31
C MET A 1 1.67 -11.53 -10.93
N ARG A 2 1.39 -12.83 -10.63
CA ARG A 2 0.93 -13.30 -9.31
C ARG A 2 2.13 -13.64 -8.44
N TYR A 3 2.06 -13.35 -7.14
CA TYR A 3 3.10 -13.66 -6.17
C TYR A 3 2.53 -14.44 -4.97
N SER A 4 3.36 -15.26 -4.33
CA SER A 4 3.00 -15.89 -3.05
C SER A 4 3.31 -14.93 -1.91
N ALA A 5 2.42 -14.87 -0.91
CA ALA A 5 2.59 -14.13 0.33
C ALA A 5 2.48 -15.12 1.51
N GLY A 6 3.60 -15.70 1.88
CA GLY A 6 3.65 -16.81 2.81
C GLY A 6 3.07 -18.11 2.21
N GLU A 7 2.62 -19.01 3.08
CA GLU A 7 2.10 -20.32 2.67
C GLU A 7 0.64 -20.27 2.22
N ASN A 8 -0.16 -19.39 2.82
CA ASN A 8 -1.63 -19.40 2.72
C ASN A 8 -2.22 -18.28 1.88
N HIS A 9 -1.42 -17.32 1.41
CA HIS A 9 -1.90 -16.16 0.67
C HIS A 9 -1.21 -16.00 -0.67
N ILE A 10 -1.91 -15.35 -1.59
CA ILE A 10 -1.40 -14.92 -2.89
C ILE A 10 -1.72 -13.45 -3.12
N LEU A 11 -0.89 -12.79 -3.91
CA LEU A 11 -1.11 -11.46 -4.43
C LEU A 11 -1.47 -11.61 -5.90
N ASP A 12 -2.73 -11.40 -6.22
CA ASP A 12 -3.27 -11.52 -7.58
C ASP A 12 -3.37 -10.12 -8.20
N PRO A 13 -2.86 -9.91 -9.42
CA PRO A 13 -2.95 -8.59 -10.05
C PRO A 13 -4.38 -8.07 -10.04
N LEU A 14 -4.53 -6.82 -9.59
CA LEU A 14 -5.81 -6.13 -9.53
C LEU A 14 -6.42 -5.99 -10.93
N LYS A 15 -7.71 -6.29 -11.07
CA LYS A 15 -8.47 -6.27 -12.33
C LYS A 15 -9.83 -5.61 -12.12
N GLU A 16 -10.41 -5.11 -13.18
CA GLU A 16 -11.75 -4.52 -13.17
C GLU A 16 -12.82 -5.48 -12.59
N ALA A 17 -12.69 -6.78 -12.85
CA ALA A 17 -13.59 -7.80 -12.31
C ALA A 17 -13.59 -7.89 -10.77
N ASP A 18 -12.54 -7.39 -10.11
CA ASP A 18 -12.41 -7.41 -8.65
C ASP A 18 -13.20 -6.27 -7.98
N ALA A 19 -13.69 -5.28 -8.75
CA ALA A 19 -14.28 -4.06 -8.23
C ALA A 19 -15.44 -4.31 -7.27
N ILE A 20 -16.36 -5.23 -7.60
CA ILE A 20 -17.52 -5.52 -6.77
C ILE A 20 -17.09 -6.08 -5.40
N GLU A 21 -16.20 -7.07 -5.41
CA GLU A 21 -15.71 -7.71 -4.19
C GLU A 21 -14.96 -6.71 -3.29
N ILE A 22 -14.12 -5.85 -3.89
CA ILE A 22 -13.38 -4.82 -3.16
C ILE A 22 -14.33 -3.78 -2.55
N VAL A 23 -15.34 -3.33 -3.29
CA VAL A 23 -16.34 -2.37 -2.79
C VAL A 23 -17.13 -2.97 -1.62
N GLU A 24 -17.55 -4.23 -1.71
CA GLU A 24 -18.25 -4.89 -0.60
C GLU A 24 -17.36 -5.01 0.64
N MET A 25 -16.11 -5.39 0.47
CA MET A 25 -15.13 -5.47 1.54
C MET A 25 -14.88 -4.10 2.21
N PHE A 26 -14.80 -3.03 1.43
CA PHE A 26 -14.59 -1.66 1.92
C PHE A 26 -15.79 -1.09 2.66
N ARG A 27 -17.01 -1.48 2.29
CA ARG A 27 -18.24 -1.09 3.00
C ARG A 27 -18.30 -1.59 4.44
N GLY A 28 -17.56 -2.66 4.74
CA GLY A 28 -17.45 -3.21 6.09
C GLY A 28 -16.72 -2.31 7.10
N ASP A 29 -15.79 -1.46 6.62
CA ASP A 29 -15.04 -0.52 7.49
C ASP A 29 -14.59 0.73 6.70
N PRO A 30 -15.54 1.58 6.29
CA PRO A 30 -15.27 2.75 5.45
C PRO A 30 -14.30 3.74 6.11
N ASP A 31 -14.32 3.87 7.43
CA ASP A 31 -13.43 4.78 8.15
C ASP A 31 -11.96 4.37 8.03
N SER A 32 -11.66 3.08 8.12
CA SER A 32 -10.29 2.62 7.94
C SER A 32 -9.83 2.70 6.49
N VAL A 33 -10.75 2.50 5.54
CA VAL A 33 -10.47 2.67 4.11
C VAL A 33 -10.08 4.10 3.80
N HIS A 34 -10.84 5.08 4.25
CA HIS A 34 -10.52 6.51 4.07
C HIS A 34 -9.22 6.92 4.75
N ARG A 35 -8.87 6.30 5.88
CA ARG A 35 -7.54 6.53 6.50
C ARG A 35 -6.38 5.92 5.71
N ALA A 36 -6.61 4.81 5.04
CA ALA A 36 -5.59 4.16 4.21
C ALA A 36 -5.48 4.78 2.82
N MET A 37 -6.57 5.33 2.32
CA MET A 37 -6.72 5.87 0.97
C MET A 37 -7.23 7.32 1.02
N PRO A 38 -6.36 8.30 1.31
CA PRO A 38 -6.76 9.70 1.51
C PRO A 38 -7.33 10.37 0.24
N TRP A 39 -7.13 9.76 -0.92
CA TRP A 39 -7.71 10.21 -2.20
C TRP A 39 -9.21 9.88 -2.35
N LEU A 40 -9.79 9.07 -1.46
CA LEU A 40 -11.24 8.81 -1.46
C LEU A 40 -12.02 9.96 -0.82
N ASN A 41 -12.94 10.55 -1.57
CA ASN A 41 -13.85 11.56 -1.09
C ASN A 41 -14.95 10.92 -0.22
N ARG A 42 -15.03 11.31 1.06
CA ARG A 42 -16.00 10.78 2.03
C ARG A 42 -17.43 11.19 1.72
N ASN A 43 -17.61 12.28 0.98
CA ASN A 43 -18.92 12.81 0.63
C ASN A 43 -19.53 12.16 -0.61
N GLU A 44 -18.79 11.26 -1.25
CA GLU A 44 -19.20 10.57 -2.47
C GLU A 44 -19.36 9.06 -2.25
N SER A 45 -20.11 8.42 -3.14
CA SER A 45 -20.26 6.97 -3.12
C SER A 45 -18.92 6.27 -3.39
N ILE A 46 -18.55 5.31 -2.54
CA ILE A 46 -17.28 4.60 -2.63
C ILE A 46 -17.16 3.74 -3.91
N GLY A 47 -18.26 3.17 -4.38
CA GLY A 47 -18.25 2.26 -5.52
C GLY A 47 -17.67 2.86 -6.81
N PRO A 48 -18.19 4.01 -7.30
CA PRO A 48 -17.65 4.69 -8.48
C PRO A 48 -16.19 5.09 -8.33
N GLN A 49 -15.77 5.54 -7.16
CA GLN A 49 -14.38 5.94 -6.91
C GLN A 49 -13.42 4.75 -7.00
N ILE A 50 -13.79 3.62 -6.41
CA ILE A 50 -13.01 2.37 -6.49
C ILE A 50 -12.98 1.84 -7.93
N ALA A 51 -14.09 1.86 -8.64
CA ALA A 51 -14.12 1.45 -10.04
C ALA A 51 -13.18 2.31 -10.90
N SER A 52 -13.21 3.64 -10.72
CA SER A 52 -12.29 4.56 -11.40
C SER A 52 -10.83 4.26 -11.04
N PHE A 53 -10.51 4.11 -9.76
CA PHE A 53 -9.17 3.75 -9.31
C PHE A 53 -8.67 2.46 -9.97
N ILE A 54 -9.50 1.41 -9.99
CA ILE A 54 -9.10 0.12 -10.58
C ILE A 54 -8.80 0.28 -12.08
N VAL A 55 -9.63 1.02 -12.81
CA VAL A 55 -9.36 1.33 -14.23
C VAL A 55 -8.04 2.08 -14.40
N ASP A 56 -7.83 3.11 -13.60
CA ASP A 56 -6.62 3.95 -13.68
C ASP A 56 -5.34 3.14 -13.45
N VAL A 57 -5.34 2.23 -12.46
CA VAL A 57 -4.13 1.45 -12.09
C VAL A 57 -3.96 0.19 -12.93
N SER A 58 -5.01 -0.34 -13.56
CA SER A 58 -4.94 -1.59 -14.34
C SER A 58 -4.84 -1.37 -15.85
N SER A 59 -5.47 -0.34 -16.39
CA SER A 59 -5.59 -0.10 -17.83
C SER A 59 -5.52 1.37 -18.26
N GLY A 60 -5.48 2.30 -17.31
CA GLY A 60 -5.42 3.74 -17.58
C GLY A 60 -4.08 4.21 -18.18
N PRO A 61 -4.01 5.46 -18.64
CA PRO A 61 -2.81 6.03 -19.30
C PRO A 61 -1.56 6.00 -18.40
N ASN A 62 -1.74 5.97 -17.10
CA ASN A 62 -0.67 5.95 -16.10
C ASN A 62 -0.49 4.57 -15.43
N ALA A 63 -1.12 3.52 -15.94
CA ALA A 63 -1.07 2.18 -15.34
C ALA A 63 0.36 1.64 -15.14
N SER A 64 1.31 2.06 -15.97
CA SER A 64 2.74 1.71 -15.81
C SER A 64 3.40 2.29 -14.55
N ASN A 65 2.76 3.24 -13.87
CA ASN A 65 3.27 3.85 -12.63
C ASN A 65 2.67 3.23 -11.37
N TYR A 66 1.69 2.34 -11.55
CA TYR A 66 0.94 1.72 -10.47
C TYR A 66 1.03 0.20 -10.61
N HIS A 67 1.29 -0.46 -9.52
CA HIS A 67 1.35 -1.91 -9.47
C HIS A 67 0.55 -2.36 -8.25
N HIS A 68 -0.70 -2.81 -8.48
CA HIS A 68 -1.62 -3.17 -7.42
C HIS A 68 -2.08 -4.62 -7.51
N TRP A 69 -2.31 -5.22 -6.35
CA TRP A 69 -2.75 -6.60 -6.19
C TRP A 69 -3.87 -6.70 -5.16
N VAL A 70 -4.77 -7.66 -5.39
CA VAL A 70 -5.68 -8.15 -4.36
C VAL A 70 -4.94 -9.20 -3.55
N ILE A 71 -4.98 -9.08 -2.24
CA ILE A 71 -4.50 -10.10 -1.32
C ILE A 71 -5.62 -11.14 -1.21
N ARG A 72 -5.35 -12.40 -1.51
CA ARG A 72 -6.33 -13.49 -1.51
C ARG A 72 -5.87 -14.69 -0.71
N GLU A 73 -6.82 -15.46 -0.19
CA GLU A 73 -6.53 -16.82 0.26
C GLU A 73 -6.07 -17.68 -0.91
N LYS A 74 -5.06 -18.49 -0.67
CA LYS A 74 -4.46 -19.33 -1.72
C LYS A 74 -5.42 -20.41 -2.24
N TYR A 75 -6.25 -20.95 -1.40
CA TYR A 75 -7.14 -22.08 -1.73
C TYR A 75 -8.63 -21.66 -1.82
N GLY A 76 -9.04 -20.61 -1.12
CA GLY A 76 -10.41 -20.11 -1.13
C GLY A 76 -10.66 -18.99 -2.14
N PHE A 77 -9.59 -18.32 -2.57
CA PHE A 77 -9.61 -17.15 -3.46
C PHE A 77 -10.38 -15.93 -2.94
N ALA A 78 -10.88 -15.97 -1.70
CA ALA A 78 -11.53 -14.82 -1.08
C ALA A 78 -10.55 -13.64 -0.97
N ALA A 79 -11.05 -12.43 -1.24
CA ALA A 79 -10.26 -11.22 -1.05
C ALA A 79 -10.15 -10.89 0.44
N LEU A 80 -8.93 -10.60 0.90
CA LEU A 80 -8.59 -10.27 2.28
C LEU A 80 -8.13 -8.82 2.41
N GLY A 81 -7.82 -8.16 1.30
CA GLY A 81 -7.31 -6.81 1.26
C GLY A 81 -6.72 -6.44 -0.09
N ILE A 82 -6.11 -5.27 -0.15
CA ILE A 82 -5.34 -4.81 -1.31
C ILE A 82 -3.97 -4.32 -0.88
N ILE A 83 -3.00 -4.40 -1.80
CA ILE A 83 -1.64 -3.91 -1.61
C ILE A 83 -1.11 -3.42 -2.95
N GLY A 84 -0.30 -2.36 -2.95
CA GLY A 84 0.24 -1.87 -4.20
C GLY A 84 1.37 -0.87 -4.06
N PHE A 85 2.08 -0.66 -5.14
CA PHE A 85 3.12 0.34 -5.28
C PHE A 85 2.68 1.51 -6.13
N ASP A 86 3.05 2.71 -5.66
CA ASP A 86 3.01 3.95 -6.42
C ASP A 86 4.44 4.47 -6.60
N VAL A 87 4.76 4.89 -7.81
CA VAL A 87 6.08 5.51 -8.09
C VAL A 87 6.13 6.91 -7.49
N VAL A 88 7.06 7.15 -6.58
CA VAL A 88 7.28 8.46 -5.99
C VAL A 88 8.06 9.35 -6.96
N ARG A 89 7.37 10.22 -7.69
CA ARG A 89 7.97 11.13 -8.68
C ARG A 89 8.47 12.43 -8.08
N PHE A 90 7.77 12.95 -7.07
CA PHE A 90 8.08 14.22 -6.43
C PHE A 90 8.57 13.95 -5.01
N ARG A 91 9.83 14.25 -4.77
CA ARG A 91 10.47 14.08 -3.47
C ARG A 91 10.62 15.43 -2.79
N THR A 92 10.46 15.42 -1.47
CA THR A 92 10.87 16.58 -0.68
C THR A 92 12.39 16.81 -0.84
N PRO A 93 12.89 18.05 -0.62
CA PRO A 93 14.33 18.32 -0.67
C PRO A 93 15.16 17.39 0.22
N GLN A 94 14.59 16.95 1.36
CA GLN A 94 15.25 16.03 2.28
C GLN A 94 15.31 14.60 1.70
N GLN A 95 14.23 14.13 1.11
CA GLN A 95 14.20 12.83 0.41
C GLN A 95 15.16 12.80 -0.78
N GLN A 96 15.28 13.91 -1.53
CA GLN A 96 16.23 14.03 -2.64
C GLN A 96 17.69 13.94 -2.19
N LYS A 97 18.01 14.39 -0.97
CA LYS A 97 19.35 14.28 -0.39
C LYS A 97 19.67 12.86 0.04
N THR A 98 18.67 12.12 0.54
CA THR A 98 18.86 10.79 1.14
C THR A 98 18.72 9.66 0.11
N CYS A 99 17.87 9.82 -0.90
CA CYS A 99 17.65 8.82 -1.94
C CYS A 99 17.72 9.45 -3.32
N ARG A 100 18.67 9.01 -4.13
CA ARG A 100 18.83 9.43 -5.54
C ARG A 100 18.29 8.41 -6.54
N GLY A 101 17.94 7.22 -6.09
CA GLY A 101 17.51 6.12 -6.93
C GLY A 101 15.99 6.03 -7.13
N ILE A 102 15.52 4.85 -7.44
CA ILE A 102 14.11 4.54 -7.64
C ILE A 102 13.44 4.45 -6.27
N HIS A 103 12.34 5.19 -6.10
CA HIS A 103 11.62 5.29 -4.85
C HIS A 103 10.14 4.97 -5.08
N TRP A 104 9.64 3.93 -4.42
CA TRP A 104 8.24 3.51 -4.47
C TRP A 104 7.58 3.65 -3.11
N ASN A 105 6.31 4.09 -3.11
CA ASN A 105 5.46 4.04 -1.92
C ASN A 105 4.67 2.73 -1.94
N LEU A 106 4.66 2.01 -0.82
CA LEU A 106 3.88 0.79 -0.62
C LEU A 106 2.67 1.10 0.26
N GLY A 107 1.49 1.07 -0.34
CA GLY A 107 0.21 1.18 0.34
C GLY A 107 -0.45 -0.19 0.51
N TYR A 108 -1.19 -0.38 1.61
CA TYR A 108 -2.00 -1.58 1.81
C TYR A 108 -3.21 -1.33 2.71
N TRP A 109 -4.22 -2.15 2.54
CA TRP A 109 -5.36 -2.25 3.45
C TRP A 109 -5.79 -3.71 3.57
N VAL A 110 -6.15 -4.14 4.79
CA VAL A 110 -6.59 -5.50 5.10
C VAL A 110 -7.96 -5.42 5.78
N ALA A 111 -8.88 -6.28 5.34
CA ALA A 111 -10.22 -6.38 5.89
C ALA A 111 -10.19 -6.58 7.41
N PRO A 112 -11.10 -5.96 8.18
CA PRO A 112 -11.08 -5.98 9.64
C PRO A 112 -10.99 -7.37 10.25
N GLU A 113 -11.75 -8.31 9.72
CA GLU A 113 -11.82 -9.72 10.14
C GLU A 113 -10.52 -10.50 9.91
N GLU A 114 -9.67 -10.00 9.04
CA GLU A 114 -8.39 -10.62 8.66
C GLU A 114 -7.17 -9.96 9.34
N ARG A 115 -7.40 -8.91 10.12
CA ARG A 115 -6.34 -8.22 10.87
C ARG A 115 -5.81 -9.08 12.02
N GLY A 116 -4.55 -8.88 12.38
CA GLY A 116 -3.88 -9.64 13.44
C GLY A 116 -3.48 -11.08 13.05
N ARG A 117 -3.79 -11.52 11.83
CA ARG A 117 -3.48 -12.88 11.32
C ARG A 117 -2.21 -12.91 10.46
N GLY A 118 -1.44 -11.84 10.42
CA GLY A 118 -0.19 -11.75 9.67
C GLY A 118 -0.36 -11.44 8.17
N VAL A 119 -1.59 -11.25 7.66
CA VAL A 119 -1.88 -11.00 6.24
C VAL A 119 -1.07 -9.82 5.69
N ALA A 120 -1.12 -8.66 6.36
CA ALA A 120 -0.34 -7.49 5.95
C ALA A 120 1.17 -7.76 5.97
N THR A 121 1.67 -8.40 7.03
CA THR A 121 3.09 -8.71 7.21
C THR A 121 3.63 -9.56 6.05
N MET A 122 2.96 -10.67 5.75
CA MET A 122 3.37 -11.57 4.66
C MET A 122 3.27 -10.90 3.29
N SER A 123 2.26 -10.04 3.09
CA SER A 123 2.08 -9.31 1.84
C SER A 123 3.17 -8.25 1.64
N ILE A 124 3.55 -7.52 2.69
CA ILE A 124 4.66 -6.57 2.66
C ILE A 124 5.97 -7.27 2.35
N ASP A 125 6.26 -8.41 3.01
CA ASP A 125 7.49 -9.18 2.78
C ASP A 125 7.60 -9.64 1.31
N ALA A 126 6.49 -10.10 0.72
CA ALA A 126 6.43 -10.46 -0.68
C ALA A 126 6.70 -9.23 -1.59
N MET A 127 6.08 -8.08 -1.29
CA MET A 127 6.26 -6.86 -2.09
C MET A 127 7.67 -6.29 -1.97
N ILE A 128 8.30 -6.33 -0.81
CA ILE A 128 9.71 -5.93 -0.66
C ILE A 128 10.62 -6.82 -1.51
N SER A 129 10.33 -8.12 -1.58
CA SER A 129 11.05 -9.03 -2.46
C SER A 129 10.88 -8.67 -3.94
N VAL A 130 9.68 -8.26 -4.35
CA VAL A 130 9.39 -7.73 -5.70
C VAL A 130 10.16 -6.44 -5.96
N ALA A 131 10.14 -5.50 -5.02
CA ALA A 131 10.88 -4.23 -5.15
C ALA A 131 12.38 -4.46 -5.34
N LYS A 132 12.98 -5.42 -4.60
CA LYS A 132 14.38 -5.83 -4.78
C LYS A 132 14.65 -6.38 -6.19
N GLN A 133 13.76 -7.21 -6.73
CA GLN A 133 13.87 -7.75 -8.10
C GLN A 133 13.74 -6.66 -9.16
N CYS A 134 12.94 -5.62 -8.90
CA CYS A 134 12.78 -4.46 -9.77
C CYS A 134 13.85 -3.38 -9.56
N GLU A 135 14.88 -3.68 -8.78
CA GLU A 135 15.99 -2.77 -8.50
C GLU A 135 15.55 -1.42 -7.90
N VAL A 136 14.45 -1.41 -7.15
CA VAL A 136 14.01 -0.24 -6.38
C VAL A 136 15.01 0.03 -5.26
N ASP A 137 15.36 1.27 -5.02
CA ASP A 137 16.32 1.63 -3.97
C ASP A 137 15.67 1.83 -2.61
N VAL A 138 14.47 2.39 -2.60
CA VAL A 138 13.72 2.68 -1.38
C VAL A 138 12.25 2.28 -1.54
N VAL A 139 11.75 1.55 -0.57
CA VAL A 139 10.30 1.35 -0.36
C VAL A 139 9.88 2.20 0.83
N GLU A 140 8.99 3.16 0.59
CA GLU A 140 8.38 4.00 1.61
C GLU A 140 7.06 3.40 2.06
N LEU A 141 6.84 3.32 3.37
CA LEU A 141 5.55 3.00 3.97
C LEU A 141 5.12 4.18 4.84
N MET A 142 3.84 4.54 4.73
CA MET A 142 3.29 5.64 5.50
C MET A 142 2.13 5.16 6.37
N ALA A 143 2.05 5.64 7.60
CA ALA A 143 0.92 5.41 8.47
C ALA A 143 0.50 6.69 9.20
N ASN A 144 -0.81 6.84 9.42
CA ASN A 144 -1.31 7.84 10.34
C ASN A 144 -0.81 7.50 11.75
N PRO A 145 -0.33 8.47 12.55
CA PRO A 145 0.18 8.26 13.91
C PRO A 145 -0.79 7.53 14.85
N HIS A 146 -2.09 7.69 14.62
CA HIS A 146 -3.13 7.00 15.41
C HIS A 146 -3.43 5.58 14.91
N ASN A 147 -2.83 5.13 13.81
CA ASN A 147 -2.94 3.76 13.33
C ASN A 147 -1.85 2.88 13.95
N GLU A 148 -1.98 2.57 15.23
CA GLU A 148 -1.01 1.76 15.97
C GLU A 148 -0.74 0.40 15.30
N GLY A 149 -1.76 -0.25 14.74
CA GLY A 149 -1.63 -1.53 14.04
C GLY A 149 -0.76 -1.41 12.78
N GLY A 150 -1.00 -0.36 12.00
CA GLY A 150 -0.19 -0.03 10.83
C GLY A 150 1.26 0.28 11.19
N ILE A 151 1.47 1.12 12.22
CA ILE A 151 2.82 1.46 12.71
C ILE A 151 3.58 0.21 13.16
N ARG A 152 2.98 -0.65 13.99
CA ARG A 152 3.62 -1.91 14.42
C ARG A 152 3.99 -2.81 13.24
N THR A 153 3.12 -2.90 12.23
CA THR A 153 3.40 -3.68 11.03
C THR A 153 4.58 -3.12 10.24
N ILE A 154 4.65 -1.79 10.09
CA ILE A 154 5.75 -1.09 9.39
C ILE A 154 7.07 -1.27 10.14
N LEU A 155 7.10 -1.02 11.44
CA LEU A 155 8.32 -1.18 12.25
C LEU A 155 8.83 -2.62 12.22
N SER A 156 7.92 -3.60 12.29
CA SER A 156 8.29 -5.01 12.14
C SER A 156 8.85 -5.33 10.74
N ALA A 157 8.38 -4.69 9.68
CA ALA A 157 8.97 -4.83 8.35
C ALA A 157 10.38 -4.23 8.26
N ILE A 158 10.59 -3.06 8.90
CA ILE A 158 11.91 -2.43 9.00
C ILE A 158 12.91 -3.35 9.71
N ASP A 159 12.51 -3.96 10.82
CA ASP A 159 13.37 -4.89 11.57
C ASP A 159 13.77 -6.11 10.73
N ARG A 160 12.85 -6.65 9.91
CA ARG A 160 13.13 -7.83 9.07
C ARG A 160 13.95 -7.53 7.82
N HIS A 161 13.74 -6.38 7.20
CA HIS A 161 14.29 -6.08 5.88
C HIS A 161 15.45 -5.07 5.89
N GLY A 162 15.68 -4.46 7.04
CA GLY A 162 16.59 -3.33 7.17
C GLY A 162 15.94 -2.03 6.67
N GLY A 163 16.06 -0.97 7.44
CA GLY A 163 15.47 0.32 7.07
C GLY A 163 15.73 1.37 8.12
N ILE A 164 15.16 2.53 7.87
CA ILE A 164 15.29 3.69 8.74
C ILE A 164 13.89 4.03 9.24
N PRO A 165 13.59 3.83 10.55
CA PRO A 165 12.42 4.42 11.15
C PRO A 165 12.56 5.94 10.97
N SER A 166 11.64 6.53 10.26
CA SER A 166 11.69 7.97 9.98
C SER A 166 10.61 8.66 10.80
N GLU A 167 10.93 9.85 11.26
CA GLU A 167 9.97 10.78 11.88
C GLU A 167 9.52 11.84 10.88
N ILE A 168 9.68 11.58 9.56
CA ILE A 168 9.28 12.53 8.53
C ILE A 168 7.77 12.58 8.47
N GLU A 169 7.21 13.68 8.92
CA GLU A 169 5.79 13.99 8.80
C GLU A 169 5.45 14.33 7.36
N ARG A 170 4.36 13.77 6.89
CA ARG A 170 3.74 14.10 5.61
C ARG A 170 2.28 14.49 5.80
N TRP A 171 1.96 15.70 5.44
CA TRP A 171 0.59 16.16 5.35
C TRP A 171 0.06 15.85 3.95
N VAL A 172 -1.06 15.15 3.90
CA VAL A 172 -1.76 14.81 2.67
C VAL A 172 -3.14 15.47 2.74
N THR A 173 -3.40 16.37 1.80
CA THR A 173 -4.73 16.95 1.66
C THR A 173 -5.63 15.91 0.96
N THR A 174 -6.71 15.54 1.62
CA THR A 174 -7.71 14.62 1.07
C THR A 174 -8.56 15.31 0.01
N ASP A 175 -9.26 14.56 -0.83
CA ASP A 175 -10.11 15.11 -1.88
C ASP A 175 -11.30 15.94 -1.33
N ASP A 176 -11.67 15.71 -0.08
CA ASP A 176 -12.66 16.52 0.65
C ASP A 176 -12.06 17.75 1.36
N GLY A 177 -10.76 18.03 1.14
CA GLY A 177 -10.07 19.24 1.60
C GLY A 177 -9.56 19.20 3.04
N HIS A 178 -9.52 18.02 3.68
CA HIS A 178 -8.93 17.85 5.00
C HIS A 178 -7.46 17.46 4.92
N ASP A 179 -6.64 18.04 5.79
CA ASP A 179 -5.25 17.64 5.92
C ASP A 179 -5.12 16.48 6.91
N VAL A 180 -4.50 15.40 6.47
CA VAL A 180 -4.23 14.21 7.28
C VAL A 180 -2.73 14.02 7.43
N LEU A 181 -2.28 13.82 8.67
CA LEU A 181 -0.88 13.57 8.97
C LEU A 181 -0.54 12.09 8.79
N TYR A 182 0.57 11.83 8.12
CA TYR A 182 1.22 10.54 8.03
C TYR A 182 2.66 10.63 8.48
N VAL A 183 3.18 9.54 9.05
CA VAL A 183 4.61 9.37 9.31
C VAL A 183 5.18 8.40 8.30
N SER A 184 6.25 8.83 7.63
CA SER A 184 6.93 8.09 6.58
C SER A 184 8.07 7.26 7.16
N HIS A 185 8.16 5.99 6.76
CA HIS A 185 9.23 5.07 7.11
C HIS A 185 9.84 4.46 5.84
N TRP A 186 11.13 4.21 5.83
CA TRP A 186 11.83 3.73 4.65
C TRP A 186 12.48 2.38 4.86
N ILE A 187 12.32 1.49 3.89
CA ILE A 187 13.06 0.24 3.77
C ILE A 187 14.07 0.40 2.64
N LEU A 188 15.34 0.22 2.93
CA LEU A 188 16.42 0.28 1.95
C LEU A 188 16.55 -1.09 1.30
N THR A 189 16.17 -1.20 0.03
CA THR A 189 16.13 -2.46 -0.70
C THR A 189 17.45 -2.80 -1.38
N ARG A 190 18.30 -1.79 -1.61
CA ARG A 190 19.70 -1.93 -1.98
C ARG A 190 20.55 -1.55 -0.78
N GLY A 191 21.40 -2.47 -0.30
CA GLY A 191 22.41 -2.14 0.69
C GLY A 191 23.35 -1.07 0.14
N GLU A 192 23.85 -0.19 1.01
CA GLU A 192 24.95 0.71 0.67
C GLU A 192 26.10 -0.13 0.10
N LYS A 193 26.47 0.17 -1.16
CA LYS A 193 27.70 -0.35 -1.75
C LYS A 193 28.85 0.52 -1.32
#